data_996026d95027286946a695ff5d249236
#
_entry.id   996026d95027286946a695ff5d249236
#
_cell.length_a   1.000
_cell.length_b   1.000
_cell.length_c   1.000
_cell.angle_alpha   90.00
_cell.angle_beta   90.00
_cell.angle_gamma   90.00
#
_symmetry.space_group_name_H-M   'P 1'
#
loop_
_entity.id
_entity.type
_entity.pdbx_description
1 polymer ?
#
loop_
_entity_poly.entity_id
_entity_poly.type
_entity_poly.pdbx_seq_one_letter_code
_entity_poly.pdbx_strand_id
1 'polypeptide(L)'
;RVLGAYVRKSVLSRNCIIHAGSVVEECIIGQGVEIGEDCRLRRVIVDAHNKIPAGTSIGFDPIADAERYHVDPASGIVVVGMPQIQLRKEKNVPGTYDALQNAEDLGF
;
A
#
# COMPACT_ATOMS: atom_id res chain seq x y z
N ARG A 1 -9.58 -12.09 3.05
CA ARG A 1 -10.76 -12.07 3.91
C ARG A 1 -11.42 -10.70 3.88
N VAL A 2 -12.70 -10.72 3.69
CA VAL A 2 -13.48 -9.48 3.67
C VAL A 2 -14.41 -9.54 4.87
N LEU A 3 -14.28 -8.56 5.76
CA LEU A 3 -14.97 -8.56 7.04
C LEU A 3 -15.97 -7.40 7.09
N GLY A 4 -17.14 -7.57 6.47
CA GLY A 4 -18.17 -6.53 6.51
C GLY A 4 -17.83 -5.31 5.67
N ALA A 5 -17.07 -5.50 4.61
CA ALA A 5 -16.71 -4.44 3.69
C ALA A 5 -17.49 -4.59 2.40
N TYR A 6 -17.49 -3.54 1.60
CA TYR A 6 -18.10 -3.55 0.28
C TYR A 6 -16.99 -3.59 -0.77
N VAL A 7 -16.99 -4.62 -1.59
CA VAL A 7 -15.95 -4.78 -2.60
C VAL A 7 -16.65 -4.95 -3.95
N ARG A 8 -16.24 -4.15 -4.92
CA ARG A 8 -16.87 -4.17 -6.24
C ARG A 8 -15.80 -4.08 -7.33
N LYS A 9 -15.91 -4.96 -8.31
CA LYS A 9 -15.07 -4.95 -9.52
C LYS A 9 -13.59 -4.89 -9.17
N SER A 10 -13.19 -5.66 -8.18
CA SER A 10 -11.81 -5.63 -7.69
C SER A 10 -11.20 -7.01 -7.74
N VAL A 11 -9.87 -7.04 -7.80
CA VAL A 11 -9.12 -8.29 -7.75
C VAL A 11 -8.42 -8.33 -6.40
N LEU A 12 -8.70 -9.40 -5.65
CA LEU A 12 -8.12 -9.59 -4.33
C LEU A 12 -7.19 -10.78 -4.38
N SER A 13 -5.95 -10.55 -4.02
CA SER A 13 -4.96 -11.62 -3.98
C SER A 13 -5.04 -12.36 -2.65
N ARG A 14 -4.23 -13.41 -2.52
CA ARG A 14 -4.31 -14.25 -1.33
C ARG A 14 -3.87 -13.52 -0.09
N ASN A 15 -4.43 -13.92 1.02
CA ASN A 15 -4.06 -13.42 2.35
C ASN A 15 -4.25 -11.93 2.54
N CYS A 16 -5.10 -11.30 1.75
CA CYS A 16 -5.47 -9.93 2.01
C CYS A 16 -6.66 -9.89 2.97
N ILE A 17 -6.74 -8.81 3.75
CA ILE A 17 -7.81 -8.62 4.71
C ILE A 17 -8.39 -7.24 4.52
N ILE A 18 -9.71 -7.17 4.40
CA ILE A 18 -10.40 -5.89 4.29
C ILE A 18 -11.38 -5.80 5.45
N HIS A 19 -11.17 -4.82 6.31
CA HIS A 19 -11.95 -4.69 7.52
C HIS A 19 -13.27 -3.98 7.31
N ALA A 20 -14.09 -4.01 8.34
CA ALA A 20 -15.48 -3.57 8.26
C ALA A 20 -15.60 -2.10 7.85
N GLY A 21 -16.66 -1.81 7.14
CA GLY A 21 -16.98 -0.44 6.75
C GLY A 21 -16.18 0.08 5.56
N SER A 22 -15.22 -0.67 5.08
CA SER A 22 -14.42 -0.22 3.95
C SER A 22 -15.14 -0.43 2.63
N VAL A 23 -14.84 0.45 1.69
CA VAL A 23 -15.38 0.38 0.33
C VAL A 23 -14.21 0.29 -0.62
N VAL A 24 -14.16 -0.77 -1.41
CA VAL A 24 -13.08 -1.02 -2.35
C VAL A 24 -13.70 -1.21 -3.72
N GLU A 25 -13.42 -0.30 -4.65
CA GLU A 25 -14.00 -0.33 -5.97
C GLU A 25 -12.93 -0.25 -7.05
N GLU A 26 -13.01 -1.14 -8.01
CA GLU A 26 -12.12 -1.13 -9.16
C GLU A 26 -10.67 -1.10 -8.75
N CYS A 27 -10.31 -1.89 -7.75
CA CYS A 27 -8.97 -1.92 -7.20
C CYS A 27 -8.32 -3.27 -7.47
N ILE A 28 -7.00 -3.28 -7.40
CA ILE A 28 -6.22 -4.51 -7.41
C ILE A 28 -5.48 -4.53 -6.09
N ILE A 29 -5.79 -5.52 -5.27
CA ILE A 29 -5.23 -5.61 -3.92
C ILE A 29 -4.24 -6.77 -3.88
N GLY A 30 -3.00 -6.46 -3.59
CA GLY A 30 -1.94 -7.43 -3.61
C GLY A 30 -1.94 -8.37 -2.43
N GLN A 31 -1.07 -9.36 -2.50
CA GLN A 31 -0.98 -10.40 -1.50
C GLN A 31 -0.57 -9.80 -0.15
N GLY A 32 -1.22 -10.26 0.91
CA GLY A 32 -0.86 -9.86 2.25
C GLY A 32 -1.20 -8.43 2.63
N VAL A 33 -2.01 -7.76 1.82
CA VAL A 33 -2.41 -6.40 2.11
C VAL A 33 -3.51 -6.41 3.17
N GLU A 34 -3.42 -5.49 4.10
CA GLU A 34 -4.46 -5.31 5.10
C GLU A 34 -5.03 -3.90 4.96
N ILE A 35 -6.33 -3.82 4.74
CA ILE A 35 -7.04 -2.56 4.64
C ILE A 35 -7.85 -2.38 5.92
N GLY A 36 -7.56 -1.31 6.65
CA GLY A 36 -8.21 -1.05 7.91
C GLY A 36 -9.67 -0.73 7.77
N GLU A 37 -10.31 -0.44 8.89
CA GLU A 37 -11.74 -0.15 8.90
C GLU A 37 -12.04 1.20 8.27
N ASP A 38 -13.21 1.28 7.65
CA ASP A 38 -13.75 2.55 7.13
C ASP A 38 -12.83 3.22 6.12
N CYS A 39 -12.10 2.43 5.35
CA CYS A 39 -11.29 2.93 4.26
C CYS A 39 -12.14 3.06 3.00
N ARG A 40 -11.70 3.93 2.11
CA ARG A 40 -12.37 4.11 0.82
C ARG A 40 -11.32 4.14 -0.26
N LEU A 41 -11.33 3.12 -1.10
CA LEU A 41 -10.36 3.00 -2.17
C LEU A 41 -11.07 2.87 -3.49
N ARG A 42 -10.67 3.66 -4.46
CA ARG A 42 -11.25 3.62 -5.79
C ARG A 42 -10.16 3.73 -6.83
N ARG A 43 -10.12 2.75 -7.72
CA ARG A 43 -9.15 2.71 -8.81
C ARG A 43 -7.72 2.82 -8.27
N VAL A 44 -7.44 1.94 -7.32
CA VAL A 44 -6.15 1.91 -6.64
C VAL A 44 -5.54 0.53 -6.82
N ILE A 45 -4.25 0.52 -7.12
CA ILE A 45 -3.47 -0.71 -7.12
C ILE A 45 -2.65 -0.68 -5.84
N VAL A 46 -2.90 -1.62 -4.95
CA VAL A 46 -2.17 -1.72 -3.69
C VAL A 46 -1.22 -2.89 -3.79
N ASP A 47 0.06 -2.61 -3.77
CA ASP A 47 1.08 -3.64 -3.87
C ASP A 47 1.14 -4.48 -2.61
N ALA A 48 1.83 -5.61 -2.70
CA ALA A 48 1.84 -6.60 -1.63
C ALA A 48 2.31 -6.04 -0.30
N HIS A 49 1.77 -6.63 0.77
CA HIS A 49 2.22 -6.40 2.14
C HIS A 49 2.03 -5.00 2.69
N ASN A 50 1.23 -4.20 2.03
CA ASN A 50 0.89 -2.87 2.54
C ASN A 50 -0.17 -2.98 3.62
N LYS A 51 -0.13 -2.04 4.56
CA LYS A 51 -1.19 -1.88 5.54
C LYS A 51 -1.76 -0.50 5.37
N ILE A 52 -3.03 -0.45 5.05
CA ILE A 52 -3.72 0.82 4.86
C ILE A 52 -4.44 1.15 6.17
N PRO A 53 -4.05 2.25 6.82
CA PRO A 53 -4.65 2.58 8.11
C PRO A 53 -6.15 2.84 8.02
N ALA A 54 -6.85 2.61 9.11
CA ALA A 54 -8.27 2.86 9.16
C ALA A 54 -8.58 4.31 8.76
N GLY A 55 -9.69 4.49 8.07
CA GLY A 55 -10.13 5.82 7.71
C GLY A 55 -9.43 6.43 6.50
N THR A 56 -8.57 5.67 5.82
CA THR A 56 -7.84 6.20 4.67
C THR A 56 -8.74 6.24 3.45
N SER A 57 -8.65 7.35 2.71
CA SER A 57 -9.36 7.49 1.43
C SER A 57 -8.32 7.70 0.33
N ILE A 58 -8.40 6.89 -0.69
CA ILE A 58 -7.48 6.96 -1.83
C ILE A 58 -8.29 6.85 -3.11
N GLY A 59 -8.00 7.71 -4.07
CA GLY A 59 -8.68 7.70 -5.35
C GLY A 59 -9.75 8.75 -5.48
N PHE A 60 -9.85 9.66 -4.51
CA PHE A 60 -10.87 10.70 -4.52
C PHE A 60 -10.29 12.10 -4.60
N ASP A 61 -9.04 12.27 -4.22
CA ASP A 61 -8.37 13.57 -4.24
C ASP A 61 -7.01 13.39 -4.90
N PRO A 62 -6.91 13.67 -6.20
CA PRO A 62 -5.66 13.42 -6.93
C PRO A 62 -4.47 14.20 -6.38
N ILE A 63 -4.70 15.38 -5.84
CA ILE A 63 -3.60 16.18 -5.33
C ILE A 63 -3.05 15.56 -4.06
N ALA A 64 -3.93 15.20 -3.14
CA ALA A 64 -3.50 14.56 -1.91
C ALA A 64 -2.86 13.21 -2.20
N ASP A 65 -3.43 12.46 -3.13
CA ASP A 65 -2.89 11.15 -3.49
C ASP A 65 -1.49 11.28 -4.07
N ALA A 66 -1.28 12.30 -4.91
CA ALA A 66 0.02 12.48 -5.55
C ALA A 66 1.12 12.83 -4.55
N GLU A 67 0.73 13.37 -3.41
CA GLU A 67 1.71 13.68 -2.37
C GLU A 67 2.23 12.45 -1.66
N ARG A 68 1.45 11.38 -1.68
CA ARG A 68 1.78 10.16 -0.93
C ARG A 68 2.10 8.98 -1.81
N TYR A 69 1.49 8.92 -2.97
CA TYR A 69 1.56 7.74 -3.82
C TYR A 69 1.86 8.16 -5.24
N HIS A 70 2.07 7.17 -6.08
CA HIS A 70 2.21 7.43 -7.50
C HIS A 70 0.82 7.49 -8.14
N VAL A 71 0.54 8.56 -8.85
CA VAL A 71 -0.70 8.69 -9.60
C VAL A 71 -0.37 8.69 -11.07
N ASP A 72 -0.96 7.74 -11.80
CA ASP A 72 -0.73 7.68 -13.22
C ASP A 72 -1.43 8.84 -13.91
N PRO A 73 -0.70 9.71 -14.62
CA PRO A 73 -1.32 10.91 -15.17
C PRO A 73 -2.33 10.62 -16.27
N ALA A 74 -2.21 9.50 -16.96
CA ALA A 74 -3.11 9.21 -18.05
C ALA A 74 -4.42 8.62 -17.55
N SER A 75 -4.39 7.71 -16.59
CA SER A 75 -5.57 6.99 -16.14
C SER A 75 -6.12 7.51 -14.82
N GLY A 76 -5.31 8.18 -14.04
CA GLY A 76 -5.68 8.58 -12.70
C GLY A 76 -5.60 7.46 -11.69
N ILE A 77 -5.11 6.30 -12.10
CA ILE A 77 -4.97 5.19 -11.17
C ILE A 77 -3.87 5.49 -10.18
N VAL A 78 -4.17 5.24 -8.91
CA VAL A 78 -3.20 5.47 -7.84
C VAL A 78 -2.51 4.15 -7.52
N VAL A 79 -1.19 4.18 -7.43
CA VAL A 79 -0.41 3.00 -7.12
C VAL A 79 0.23 3.18 -5.76
N VAL A 80 -0.14 2.30 -4.83
CA VAL A 80 0.51 2.24 -3.52
C VAL A 80 1.57 1.18 -3.62
N GLY A 81 2.81 1.61 -3.74
CA GLY A 81 3.92 0.69 -3.95
C GLY A 81 4.22 -0.15 -2.73
N MET A 82 5.06 -1.15 -2.92
CA MET A 82 5.43 -2.01 -1.81
C MET A 82 6.04 -1.17 -0.68
N PRO A 83 5.78 -1.57 0.57
CA PRO A 83 6.31 -0.82 1.69
C PRO A 83 7.82 -0.70 1.59
N GLN A 84 8.30 0.50 1.77
CA GLN A 84 9.74 0.72 1.83
C GLN A 84 10.25 0.09 3.10
N ILE A 85 11.35 -0.62 2.97
CA ILE A 85 11.97 -1.21 4.13
C ILE A 85 12.64 -0.10 4.89
N GLN A 86 12.10 0.21 6.05
CA GLN A 86 12.63 1.29 6.86
C GLN A 86 14.04 1.02 7.33
N LEU A 87 14.48 -0.20 7.17
CA LEU A 87 15.84 -0.57 7.53
C LEU A 87 16.86 0.37 6.95
N ARG A 88 16.58 0.92 5.79
CA ARG A 88 17.52 1.82 5.18
C ARG A 88 17.79 3.02 6.02
N LYS A 89 16.84 3.46 6.77
CA LYS A 89 17.07 4.55 7.70
C LYS A 89 17.70 4.07 8.96
N GLU A 90 17.33 2.88 9.36
CA GLU A 90 17.84 2.32 10.58
C GLU A 90 19.24 1.77 10.43
N LYS A 91 19.67 1.61 9.23
CA LYS A 91 21.02 1.14 9.01
C LYS A 91 22.05 2.14 9.48
N ASN A 92 21.59 3.29 9.84
CA ASN A 92 22.48 4.23 10.51
C ASN A 92 22.82 3.73 11.90
N VAL A 93 22.10 2.72 12.36
CA VAL A 93 22.44 2.02 13.57
C VAL A 93 23.60 1.10 13.24
N PRO A 94 24.72 1.25 13.88
CA PRO A 94 25.95 0.59 13.45
C PRO A 94 25.85 -0.90 13.23
N GLY A 95 25.31 -1.61 14.17
CA GLY A 95 25.28 -3.06 14.04
C GLY A 95 24.48 -3.55 12.84
N THR A 96 23.28 -3.12 12.76
CA THR A 96 22.41 -3.49 11.65
C THR A 96 23.01 -3.01 10.36
N TYR A 97 23.59 -1.87 10.46
CA TYR A 97 24.09 -1.21 9.30
C TYR A 97 25.23 -1.96 8.65
N ASP A 98 26.01 -2.70 9.41
CA ASP A 98 27.15 -3.38 8.82
C ASP A 98 26.75 -4.29 7.69
N ALA A 99 25.75 -5.11 7.92
CA ALA A 99 25.28 -5.98 6.86
C ALA A 99 24.69 -5.18 5.73
N LEU A 100 23.93 -4.16 6.07
CA LEU A 100 23.33 -3.33 5.05
C LEU A 100 24.35 -2.46 4.37
N GLN A 101 25.34 -2.05 5.11
CA GLN A 101 26.42 -1.28 4.54
C GLN A 101 27.13 -2.08 3.48
N ASN A 102 27.42 -3.35 3.79
CA ASN A 102 28.02 -4.19 2.79
C ASN A 102 27.13 -4.32 1.58
N ALA A 103 25.84 -4.42 1.83
CA ALA A 103 24.90 -4.49 0.73
C ALA A 103 24.95 -3.22 -0.09
N GLU A 104 25.06 -2.09 0.57
CA GLU A 104 25.18 -0.83 -0.14
C GLU A 104 26.47 -0.73 -0.91
N ASP A 105 27.53 -1.19 -0.30
CA ASP A 105 28.80 -1.24 -1.01
C ASP A 105 28.69 -2.12 -2.24
N LEU A 106 27.75 -3.04 -2.21
CA LEU A 106 27.48 -3.89 -3.34
C LEU A 106 26.44 -3.30 -4.28
N GLY A 107 26.00 -2.10 -4.02
CA GLY A 107 25.08 -1.41 -4.91
C GLY A 107 23.65 -1.36 -4.47
N PHE A 108 23.40 -1.56 -3.22
CA PHE A 108 22.03 -1.49 -2.70
C PHE A 108 21.62 -0.05 -2.47
#